data_334b706f3c4e6bb6874cbd778dd11d74
#
_entry.id   334b706f3c4e6bb6874cbd778dd11d74
#
_cell.length_a   1.000
_cell.length_b   1.000
_cell.length_c   1.000
_cell.angle_alpha   90.00
_cell.angle_beta   90.00
_cell.angle_gamma   90.00
#
_symmetry.space_group_name_H-M   'P 1'
#
loop_
_entity.id
_entity.type
_entity.pdbx_description
1 polymer ?
#
loop_
_entity_poly.entity_id
_entity_poly.type
_entity_poly.pdbx_seq_one_letter_code
_entity_poly.pdbx_strand_id
1 'polypeptide(L)'
;DGSYTYAADQTAADNIAAGESQSDVFVYTMTDGTENVSANITITVLGANDNPSAQNDVGVINEGGTLTVQNGDNANVSGSYDANGENSGDVIDTTSSSHKDTDLDTSDTLSITKIKKSGGSDSNVSSGSSYNSSGTAVTGTYGTLTIGADGSYKYVAQSDIAGLNDGATVTDTFTYTLSDGTATTTADITITVIGGAASNNSPSAVNDTDAVNEDATITKTGAQDDVLNDDSDSDG
;
A
#
# COMPACT_ATOMS: atom_id res chain seq x y z
N ASP A 1 46.88 -25.20 -24.96
CA ASP A 1 46.42 -24.35 -26.04
C ASP A 1 45.97 -22.97 -25.55
N GLY A 2 45.75 -22.77 -24.24
CA GLY A 2 45.38 -21.47 -23.62
C GLY A 2 43.92 -21.07 -23.78
N SER A 3 43.07 -21.97 -24.26
CA SER A 3 41.61 -21.72 -24.32
C SER A 3 40.97 -21.73 -22.91
N TYR A 4 39.96 -20.93 -22.71
CA TYR A 4 39.17 -20.88 -21.49
C TYR A 4 37.71 -20.63 -21.79
N THR A 5 36.85 -20.94 -20.80
CA THR A 5 35.45 -20.58 -20.79
C THR A 5 35.17 -19.82 -19.48
N TYR A 6 34.42 -18.77 -19.57
CA TYR A 6 33.91 -17.99 -18.41
C TYR A 6 32.40 -17.92 -18.49
N ALA A 7 31.71 -18.16 -17.39
CA ALA A 7 30.27 -17.98 -17.25
C ALA A 7 30.00 -17.01 -16.10
N ALA A 8 29.31 -15.93 -16.39
CA ALA A 8 28.84 -14.97 -15.38
C ALA A 8 27.47 -15.40 -14.89
N ASP A 9 27.40 -16.48 -14.10
CA ASP A 9 26.18 -17.14 -13.63
C ASP A 9 26.04 -17.14 -12.10
N GLN A 10 26.83 -16.31 -11.43
CA GLN A 10 26.81 -16.18 -9.97
C GLN A 10 25.92 -15.01 -9.57
N THR A 11 25.23 -15.12 -8.42
CA THR A 11 24.41 -14.05 -7.82
C THR A 11 25.14 -12.72 -7.69
N ALA A 12 26.48 -12.74 -7.56
CA ALA A 12 27.28 -11.52 -7.55
C ALA A 12 27.30 -10.82 -8.92
N ALA A 13 27.06 -11.52 -10.02
CA ALA A 13 26.93 -10.93 -11.34
C ALA A 13 25.53 -10.31 -11.55
N ASP A 14 24.49 -10.95 -10.97
CA ASP A 14 23.12 -10.46 -11.03
C ASP A 14 22.94 -9.12 -10.25
N ASN A 15 23.83 -8.82 -9.29
CA ASN A 15 23.77 -7.59 -8.50
C ASN A 15 24.47 -6.38 -9.15
N ILE A 16 24.96 -6.52 -10.39
CA ILE A 16 25.66 -5.45 -11.12
C ILE A 16 24.67 -4.72 -12.01
N ALA A 17 24.26 -3.51 -11.61
CA ALA A 17 23.31 -2.72 -12.33
C ALA A 17 23.76 -2.32 -13.74
N ALA A 18 22.81 -1.98 -14.60
CA ALA A 18 23.08 -1.52 -15.95
C ALA A 18 24.03 -0.32 -15.98
N GLY A 19 25.11 -0.44 -16.75
CA GLY A 19 26.15 0.58 -16.85
C GLY A 19 27.28 0.45 -15.82
N GLU A 20 27.15 -0.45 -14.87
CA GLU A 20 28.21 -0.84 -13.95
C GLU A 20 29.01 -2.03 -14.47
N SER A 21 30.12 -2.31 -13.84
CA SER A 21 30.93 -3.47 -14.16
C SER A 21 31.79 -3.92 -12.98
N GLN A 22 32.06 -5.21 -12.91
CA GLN A 22 33.02 -5.80 -11.99
C GLN A 22 34.05 -6.65 -12.75
N SER A 23 35.22 -6.87 -12.16
CA SER A 23 36.28 -7.62 -12.81
C SER A 23 36.73 -8.80 -11.96
N ASP A 24 36.72 -9.98 -12.59
CA ASP A 24 37.38 -11.17 -12.07
C ASP A 24 38.79 -11.28 -12.59
N VAL A 25 39.74 -11.61 -11.73
CA VAL A 25 41.16 -11.74 -12.08
C VAL A 25 41.66 -13.15 -11.78
N PHE A 26 42.08 -13.83 -12.81
CA PHE A 26 42.64 -15.18 -12.74
C PHE A 26 44.11 -15.15 -13.05
N VAL A 27 44.92 -15.77 -12.19
CA VAL A 27 46.35 -15.92 -12.43
C VAL A 27 46.59 -17.25 -13.15
N TYR A 28 47.30 -17.22 -14.27
CA TYR A 28 47.75 -18.42 -14.93
C TYR A 28 49.27 -18.47 -14.98
N THR A 29 49.84 -19.67 -15.00
CA THR A 29 51.29 -19.90 -15.05
C THR A 29 51.63 -20.69 -16.31
N MET A 30 52.53 -20.15 -17.07
CA MET A 30 53.13 -20.84 -18.21
C MET A 30 54.49 -21.44 -17.83
N THR A 31 54.85 -22.56 -18.44
CA THR A 31 56.15 -23.19 -18.28
C THR A 31 56.68 -23.64 -19.64
N ASP A 32 58.01 -23.53 -19.84
CA ASP A 32 58.73 -24.13 -20.94
C ASP A 32 59.35 -25.50 -20.56
N GLY A 33 59.00 -25.97 -19.33
CA GLY A 33 59.57 -27.20 -18.74
C GLY A 33 60.82 -26.96 -17.85
N THR A 34 61.32 -25.73 -17.82
CA THR A 34 62.45 -25.33 -17.00
C THR A 34 62.15 -24.19 -16.07
N GLU A 35 61.41 -23.18 -16.56
CA GLU A 35 61.02 -21.99 -15.80
C GLU A 35 59.47 -21.77 -15.86
N ASN A 36 59.02 -21.07 -14.86
CA ASN A 36 57.58 -20.71 -14.74
C ASN A 36 57.44 -19.21 -14.75
N VAL A 37 56.46 -18.71 -15.53
CA VAL A 37 56.09 -17.31 -15.57
C VAL A 37 54.57 -17.20 -15.41
N SER A 38 54.14 -16.32 -14.51
CA SER A 38 52.70 -16.09 -14.25
C SER A 38 52.21 -14.77 -14.86
N ALA A 39 50.99 -14.75 -15.34
CA ALA A 39 50.30 -13.57 -15.82
C ALA A 39 48.80 -13.65 -15.42
N ASN A 40 48.09 -12.56 -15.61
CA ASN A 40 46.68 -12.47 -15.27
C ASN A 40 45.79 -12.51 -16.51
N ILE A 41 44.65 -13.17 -16.37
CA ILE A 41 43.48 -12.96 -17.22
C ILE A 41 42.48 -12.11 -16.40
N THR A 42 42.08 -10.95 -16.91
CA THR A 42 41.07 -10.12 -16.31
C THR A 42 39.79 -10.20 -17.17
N ILE A 43 38.73 -10.66 -16.59
CA ILE A 43 37.40 -10.70 -17.22
C ILE A 43 36.56 -9.59 -16.59
N THR A 44 36.09 -8.67 -17.42
CA THR A 44 35.15 -7.64 -16.99
C THR A 44 33.72 -8.11 -17.26
N VAL A 45 32.91 -8.25 -16.20
CA VAL A 45 31.47 -8.55 -16.27
C VAL A 45 30.73 -7.21 -16.31
N LEU A 46 29.91 -7.04 -17.33
CA LEU A 46 29.07 -5.86 -17.49
C LEU A 46 27.71 -6.15 -16.90
N GLY A 47 27.17 -5.22 -16.11
CA GLY A 47 25.85 -5.33 -15.53
C GLY A 47 24.73 -5.14 -16.56
N ALA A 48 23.60 -5.74 -16.26
CA ALA A 48 22.35 -5.60 -16.99
C ALA A 48 21.28 -5.23 -15.94
N ASN A 49 20.26 -4.49 -16.34
CA ASN A 49 19.17 -4.15 -15.43
C ASN A 49 18.32 -5.36 -15.13
N ASP A 50 18.14 -5.67 -13.86
CA ASP A 50 17.05 -6.51 -13.35
C ASP A 50 15.80 -5.66 -13.10
N ASN A 51 14.62 -6.28 -13.12
CA ASN A 51 13.39 -5.56 -12.87
C ASN A 51 13.08 -5.54 -11.37
N PRO A 52 12.52 -4.45 -10.83
CA PRO A 52 12.11 -4.40 -9.44
C PRO A 52 10.98 -5.39 -9.16
N SER A 53 10.92 -5.89 -7.95
CA SER A 53 9.89 -6.81 -7.45
C SER A 53 9.07 -6.08 -6.39
N ALA A 54 7.81 -5.79 -6.71
CA ALA A 54 6.87 -5.16 -5.80
C ALA A 54 6.00 -6.20 -5.09
N GLN A 55 5.71 -5.97 -3.81
CA GLN A 55 4.84 -6.79 -2.98
C GLN A 55 3.59 -5.99 -2.60
N ASN A 56 2.48 -6.72 -2.36
CA ASN A 56 1.26 -6.06 -1.92
C ASN A 56 1.35 -5.60 -0.47
N ASP A 57 0.78 -4.42 -0.19
CA ASP A 57 0.72 -3.81 1.11
C ASP A 57 -0.69 -3.83 1.70
N VAL A 58 -0.76 -3.78 3.02
CA VAL A 58 -2.02 -3.76 3.75
C VAL A 58 -2.01 -2.69 4.84
N GLY A 59 -3.18 -2.14 5.10
CA GLY A 59 -3.41 -1.21 6.20
C GLY A 59 -4.81 -1.39 6.77
N VAL A 60 -4.96 -1.15 8.07
CA VAL A 60 -6.24 -1.25 8.78
C VAL A 60 -6.47 0.03 9.57
N ILE A 61 -7.66 0.59 9.47
CA ILE A 61 -8.03 1.83 10.14
C ILE A 61 -9.52 1.82 10.50
N ASN A 62 -9.91 2.45 11.58
CA ASN A 62 -11.30 2.69 11.87
C ASN A 62 -11.85 3.83 11.02
N GLU A 63 -13.14 3.78 10.77
CA GLU A 63 -13.91 4.87 10.20
C GLU A 63 -13.60 6.20 10.90
N GLY A 64 -13.42 7.28 10.13
CA GLY A 64 -13.01 8.59 10.62
C GLY A 64 -11.54 8.69 11.07
N GLY A 65 -10.79 7.58 11.03
CA GLY A 65 -9.38 7.55 11.42
C GLY A 65 -8.42 8.04 10.33
N THR A 66 -7.16 8.15 10.74
CA THR A 66 -6.05 8.45 9.82
C THR A 66 -4.92 7.46 10.05
N LEU A 67 -4.58 6.70 9.03
CA LEU A 67 -3.39 5.87 8.98
C LEU A 67 -2.25 6.68 8.37
N THR A 68 -1.13 6.79 9.06
CA THR A 68 0.06 7.48 8.55
C THR A 68 1.25 6.54 8.64
N VAL A 69 1.95 6.37 7.52
CA VAL A 69 3.15 5.56 7.39
C VAL A 69 4.27 6.44 6.86
N GLN A 70 5.37 6.52 7.59
CA GLN A 70 6.53 7.31 7.22
C GLN A 70 7.55 6.44 6.48
N ASN A 71 8.41 7.08 5.67
CA ASN A 71 9.49 6.41 4.97
C ASN A 71 10.38 5.63 5.96
N GLY A 72 10.59 4.35 5.68
CA GLY A 72 11.41 3.43 6.48
C GLY A 72 10.78 2.98 7.80
N ASP A 73 9.52 3.32 8.08
CA ASP A 73 8.87 3.04 9.36
C ASP A 73 7.79 1.96 9.25
N ASN A 74 7.54 1.30 10.40
CA ASN A 74 6.29 0.58 10.62
C ASN A 74 5.12 1.57 10.72
N ALA A 75 3.91 1.11 10.36
CA ALA A 75 2.72 1.93 10.36
C ALA A 75 2.49 2.65 11.68
N ASN A 76 2.46 3.98 11.65
CA ASN A 76 1.97 4.82 12.73
C ASN A 76 0.50 5.13 12.50
N VAL A 77 -0.35 4.72 13.41
CA VAL A 77 -1.79 4.92 13.31
C VAL A 77 -2.23 6.02 14.27
N SER A 78 -2.86 7.07 13.73
CA SER A 78 -3.58 8.07 14.51
C SER A 78 -5.09 7.83 14.37
N GLY A 79 -5.80 7.81 15.47
CA GLY A 79 -7.20 7.38 15.55
C GLY A 79 -7.35 6.00 16.19
N SER A 80 -8.58 5.52 16.28
CA SER A 80 -8.83 4.17 16.79
C SER A 80 -8.72 3.15 15.67
N TYR A 81 -7.95 2.08 15.85
CA TYR A 81 -7.84 0.98 14.91
C TYR A 81 -7.89 -0.35 15.67
N ASP A 82 -8.23 -1.43 14.98
CA ASP A 82 -8.18 -2.76 15.57
C ASP A 82 -6.71 -3.18 15.76
N ALA A 83 -6.33 -3.45 17.01
CA ALA A 83 -4.98 -3.91 17.37
C ALA A 83 -4.62 -5.28 16.74
N ASN A 84 -5.60 -6.01 16.21
CA ASN A 84 -5.39 -7.27 15.50
C ASN A 84 -5.25 -7.08 13.97
N GLY A 85 -5.39 -5.84 13.47
CA GLY A 85 -5.21 -5.53 12.06
C GLY A 85 -3.74 -5.51 11.67
N GLU A 86 -3.41 -6.04 10.49
CA GLU A 86 -2.07 -5.98 9.92
C GLU A 86 -1.86 -4.64 9.20
N ASN A 87 -0.73 -4.01 9.48
CA ASN A 87 -0.23 -2.86 8.72
C ASN A 87 1.17 -3.19 8.23
N SER A 88 1.38 -3.18 6.91
CA SER A 88 2.65 -3.58 6.30
C SER A 88 3.79 -2.58 6.52
N GLY A 89 3.46 -1.31 6.78
CA GLY A 89 4.44 -0.24 6.87
C GLY A 89 4.59 0.54 5.58
N ASP A 90 5.77 1.12 5.36
CA ASP A 90 6.15 1.79 4.12
C ASP A 90 6.10 0.83 2.93
N VAL A 91 5.59 1.28 1.78
CA VAL A 91 5.38 0.39 0.62
C VAL A 91 6.69 -0.08 -0.03
N ILE A 92 7.80 0.62 0.17
CA ILE A 92 9.11 0.23 -0.39
C ILE A 92 9.96 -0.44 0.68
N ASP A 93 10.15 0.22 1.83
CA ASP A 93 11.21 -0.07 2.79
C ASP A 93 10.68 -0.58 4.13
N THR A 94 9.62 -1.36 4.11
CA THR A 94 9.05 -1.98 5.31
C THR A 94 10.02 -2.98 5.94
N THR A 95 9.92 -3.17 7.25
CA THR A 95 10.64 -4.23 7.99
C THR A 95 10.03 -5.62 7.80
N SER A 96 8.82 -5.70 7.24
CA SER A 96 8.13 -6.95 6.94
C SER A 96 8.66 -7.56 5.64
N SER A 97 9.35 -8.69 5.71
CA SER A 97 9.90 -9.34 4.52
C SER A 97 8.86 -9.83 3.51
N SER A 98 7.58 -9.92 3.90
CA SER A 98 6.47 -10.32 3.02
C SER A 98 5.87 -9.16 2.23
N HIS A 99 6.20 -7.92 2.60
CA HIS A 99 5.67 -6.71 1.98
C HIS A 99 6.76 -5.79 1.44
N LYS A 100 8.04 -6.16 1.65
CA LYS A 100 9.17 -5.35 1.21
C LYS A 100 9.37 -5.45 -0.29
N ASP A 101 9.43 -4.31 -0.96
CA ASP A 101 9.86 -4.21 -2.34
C ASP A 101 11.38 -4.38 -2.45
N THR A 102 11.83 -5.00 -3.51
CA THR A 102 13.25 -5.33 -3.69
C THR A 102 13.70 -5.19 -5.15
N ASP A 103 15.00 -4.99 -5.31
CA ASP A 103 15.68 -5.11 -6.58
C ASP A 103 16.95 -5.95 -6.41
N LEU A 104 17.35 -6.69 -7.46
CA LEU A 104 18.61 -7.43 -7.47
C LEU A 104 19.80 -6.47 -7.71
N ASP A 105 19.57 -5.40 -8.46
CA ASP A 105 20.57 -4.36 -8.71
C ASP A 105 20.77 -3.49 -7.46
N THR A 106 21.77 -3.80 -6.66
CA THR A 106 21.95 -3.22 -5.31
C THR A 106 22.27 -1.73 -5.28
N SER A 107 22.65 -1.14 -6.41
CA SER A 107 22.90 0.31 -6.55
C SER A 107 21.68 1.10 -6.97
N ASP A 108 20.61 0.43 -7.40
CA ASP A 108 19.41 1.09 -7.87
C ASP A 108 18.57 1.66 -6.72
N THR A 109 17.87 2.74 -7.01
CA THR A 109 16.99 3.40 -6.05
C THR A 109 15.54 3.21 -6.45
N LEU A 110 14.81 2.46 -5.64
CA LEU A 110 13.38 2.25 -5.85
C LEU A 110 12.58 3.52 -5.54
N SER A 111 11.55 3.77 -6.35
CA SER A 111 10.65 4.90 -6.15
C SER A 111 9.26 4.63 -6.72
N ILE A 112 8.22 5.18 -6.06
CA ILE A 112 6.86 5.17 -6.58
C ILE A 112 6.72 6.27 -7.64
N THR A 113 6.29 5.90 -8.84
CA THR A 113 6.15 6.82 -9.98
C THR A 113 4.70 7.11 -10.36
N LYS A 114 3.77 6.19 -10.04
CA LYS A 114 2.34 6.34 -10.29
C LYS A 114 1.51 5.69 -9.20
N ILE A 115 0.30 6.17 -9.07
CA ILE A 115 -0.73 5.64 -8.18
C ILE A 115 -2.10 5.78 -8.84
N LYS A 116 -2.99 4.81 -8.59
CA LYS A 116 -4.41 4.88 -8.97
C LYS A 116 -5.28 4.14 -7.96
N LYS A 117 -6.55 4.48 -7.87
CA LYS A 117 -7.56 3.59 -7.32
C LYS A 117 -7.70 2.38 -8.24
N SER A 118 -7.91 1.18 -7.71
CA SER A 118 -8.16 -0.02 -8.50
C SER A 118 -9.29 0.22 -9.53
N GLY A 119 -9.00 -0.10 -10.80
CA GLY A 119 -9.90 0.19 -11.93
C GLY A 119 -9.95 1.65 -12.39
N GLY A 120 -9.19 2.55 -11.76
CA GLY A 120 -9.09 3.97 -12.14
C GLY A 120 -7.95 4.29 -13.10
N SER A 121 -7.75 5.60 -13.34
CA SER A 121 -6.65 6.11 -14.16
C SER A 121 -5.43 6.42 -13.32
N ASP A 122 -4.25 6.25 -13.90
CA ASP A 122 -2.98 6.57 -13.26
C ASP A 122 -2.85 8.07 -12.97
N SER A 123 -2.36 8.40 -11.78
CA SER A 123 -1.87 9.71 -11.37
C SER A 123 -0.35 9.64 -11.17
N ASN A 124 0.38 10.60 -11.71
CA ASN A 124 1.82 10.64 -11.52
C ASN A 124 2.17 11.06 -10.09
N VAL A 125 3.16 10.38 -9.50
CA VAL A 125 3.76 10.74 -8.21
C VAL A 125 5.02 11.55 -8.50
N SER A 126 5.13 12.71 -7.84
CA SER A 126 6.27 13.60 -8.06
C SER A 126 7.56 13.01 -7.50
N SER A 127 8.64 13.00 -8.28
CA SER A 127 9.95 12.54 -7.83
C SER A 127 10.40 13.27 -6.56
N GLY A 128 10.94 12.52 -5.60
CA GLY A 128 11.44 13.05 -4.32
C GLY A 128 10.34 13.53 -3.37
N SER A 129 9.07 13.22 -3.65
CA SER A 129 7.96 13.53 -2.76
C SER A 129 7.85 12.53 -1.60
N SER A 130 7.22 12.98 -0.51
CA SER A 130 6.69 12.16 0.57
C SER A 130 5.19 12.46 0.73
N TYR A 131 4.46 11.65 1.52
CA TYR A 131 3.02 11.88 1.72
C TYR A 131 2.71 13.29 2.24
N ASN A 132 3.59 13.91 3.03
CA ASN A 132 3.44 15.24 3.64
C ASN A 132 4.15 16.36 2.89
N SER A 133 4.89 16.03 1.82
CA SER A 133 5.61 17.00 0.97
C SER A 133 5.44 16.64 -0.50
N SER A 134 4.55 17.34 -1.18
CA SER A 134 4.23 17.14 -2.60
C SER A 134 3.69 15.73 -2.94
N GLY A 135 3.11 15.02 -1.97
CA GLY A 135 2.50 13.72 -2.17
C GLY A 135 1.28 13.79 -3.10
N THR A 136 1.01 12.69 -3.79
CA THR A 136 -0.10 12.58 -4.73
C THR A 136 -1.31 11.96 -4.04
N ALA A 137 -2.45 12.67 -4.04
CA ALA A 137 -3.69 12.22 -3.44
C ALA A 137 -4.57 11.50 -4.47
N VAL A 138 -5.14 10.36 -4.07
CA VAL A 138 -6.11 9.59 -4.84
C VAL A 138 -7.32 9.26 -3.95
N THR A 139 -8.51 9.65 -4.41
CA THR A 139 -9.75 9.38 -3.68
C THR A 139 -10.22 7.95 -3.96
N GLY A 140 -10.35 7.17 -2.88
CA GLY A 140 -10.94 5.84 -2.88
C GLY A 140 -12.47 5.86 -2.87
N THR A 141 -13.09 4.79 -2.37
CA THR A 141 -14.52 4.72 -2.10
C THR A 141 -14.81 5.19 -0.67
N TYR A 142 -13.94 4.84 0.25
CA TYR A 142 -14.16 4.99 1.70
C TYR A 142 -13.17 5.94 2.35
N GLY A 143 -12.23 6.50 1.58
CA GLY A 143 -11.26 7.44 2.06
C GLY A 143 -10.37 8.01 0.97
N THR A 144 -9.30 8.70 1.38
CA THR A 144 -8.32 9.29 0.45
C THR A 144 -6.92 8.87 0.86
N LEU A 145 -6.21 8.26 -0.08
CA LEU A 145 -4.78 7.93 0.03
C LEU A 145 -3.95 9.11 -0.51
N THR A 146 -2.92 9.49 0.22
CA THR A 146 -1.86 10.40 -0.27
C THR A 146 -0.53 9.68 -0.14
N ILE A 147 0.21 9.52 -1.24
CA ILE A 147 1.46 8.74 -1.29
C ILE A 147 2.60 9.60 -1.82
N GLY A 148 3.81 9.36 -1.32
CA GLY A 148 5.07 9.94 -1.80
C GLY A 148 5.84 8.98 -2.71
N ALA A 149 6.81 9.53 -3.45
CA ALA A 149 7.74 8.73 -4.25
C ALA A 149 8.67 7.86 -3.37
N ASP A 150 8.82 8.23 -2.11
CA ASP A 150 9.63 7.54 -1.10
C ASP A 150 8.92 6.35 -0.45
N GLY A 151 7.70 5.99 -0.88
CA GLY A 151 6.92 4.89 -0.33
C GLY A 151 6.04 5.25 0.86
N SER A 152 6.29 6.40 1.49
CA SER A 152 5.47 6.88 2.60
C SER A 152 4.05 7.21 2.16
N TYR A 153 3.06 6.97 3.01
CA TYR A 153 1.67 7.30 2.68
C TYR A 153 0.83 7.72 3.89
N LYS A 154 -0.28 8.35 3.60
CA LYS A 154 -1.34 8.67 4.54
C LYS A 154 -2.68 8.30 3.94
N TYR A 155 -3.50 7.57 4.69
CA TYR A 155 -4.89 7.33 4.33
C TYR A 155 -5.82 7.95 5.37
N VAL A 156 -6.81 8.70 4.90
CA VAL A 156 -7.83 9.33 5.74
C VAL A 156 -9.17 8.69 5.41
N ALA A 157 -9.71 7.90 6.33
CA ALA A 157 -11.02 7.28 6.19
C ALA A 157 -12.14 8.32 6.34
N GLN A 158 -13.24 8.11 5.63
CA GLN A 158 -14.47 8.89 5.84
C GLN A 158 -14.99 8.66 7.25
N SER A 159 -15.64 9.67 7.83
CA SER A 159 -16.13 9.64 9.21
C SER A 159 -17.57 9.10 9.35
N ASP A 160 -18.21 8.83 8.23
CA ASP A 160 -19.60 8.35 8.19
C ASP A 160 -19.81 7.62 6.87
N ILE A 161 -19.55 6.32 6.88
CA ILE A 161 -19.71 5.46 5.72
C ILE A 161 -21.08 4.82 5.78
N ALA A 162 -21.98 5.31 4.93
CA ALA A 162 -23.39 4.87 4.93
C ALA A 162 -23.52 3.34 4.86
N GLY A 163 -24.18 2.77 5.85
CA GLY A 163 -24.44 1.32 5.95
C GLY A 163 -23.26 0.49 6.47
N LEU A 164 -22.19 1.10 6.93
CA LEU A 164 -21.09 0.40 7.59
C LEU A 164 -21.35 0.30 9.09
N ASN A 165 -21.82 -0.86 9.54
CA ASN A 165 -22.12 -1.11 10.95
C ASN A 165 -20.84 -1.26 11.78
N ASP A 166 -20.96 -1.09 13.10
CA ASP A 166 -19.88 -1.30 14.07
C ASP A 166 -19.21 -2.68 13.89
N GLY A 167 -17.91 -2.68 13.77
CA GLY A 167 -17.09 -3.86 13.53
C GLY A 167 -17.20 -4.49 12.12
N ALA A 168 -18.11 -4.00 11.26
CA ALA A 168 -18.11 -4.39 9.85
C ALA A 168 -16.94 -3.77 9.10
N THR A 169 -16.55 -4.37 7.98
CA THR A 169 -15.38 -3.91 7.22
C THR A 169 -15.69 -3.66 5.76
N VAL A 170 -15.04 -2.65 5.21
CA VAL A 170 -14.98 -2.36 3.77
C VAL A 170 -13.53 -2.12 3.36
N THR A 171 -13.22 -2.20 2.06
CA THR A 171 -11.84 -2.04 1.59
C THR A 171 -11.74 -1.05 0.44
N ASP A 172 -10.70 -0.22 0.48
CA ASP A 172 -10.17 0.49 -0.67
C ASP A 172 -8.88 -0.18 -1.15
N THR A 173 -8.75 -0.35 -2.46
CA THR A 173 -7.52 -0.87 -3.08
C THR A 173 -6.97 0.16 -4.05
N PHE A 174 -5.66 0.41 -3.93
CA PHE A 174 -4.90 1.32 -4.79
C PHE A 174 -3.76 0.53 -5.42
N THR A 175 -3.52 0.74 -6.72
CA THR A 175 -2.39 0.13 -7.41
C THR A 175 -1.30 1.17 -7.60
N TYR A 176 -0.10 0.90 -7.10
CA TYR A 176 1.08 1.74 -7.33
C TYR A 176 2.00 1.15 -8.41
N THR A 177 2.82 2.01 -8.98
CA THR A 177 3.88 1.63 -9.91
C THR A 177 5.22 1.95 -9.27
N LEU A 178 5.99 0.89 -9.01
CA LEU A 178 7.36 0.93 -8.53
C LEU A 178 8.32 1.03 -9.73
N SER A 179 9.39 1.78 -9.60
CA SER A 179 10.45 1.92 -10.60
C SER A 179 11.83 1.91 -9.95
N ASP A 180 12.78 1.27 -10.61
CA ASP A 180 14.22 1.32 -10.38
C ASP A 180 14.92 2.47 -11.16
N GLY A 181 14.17 3.20 -12.00
CA GLY A 181 14.68 4.23 -12.91
C GLY A 181 14.78 3.76 -14.36
N THR A 182 14.75 2.46 -14.63
CA THR A 182 14.89 1.82 -15.96
C THR A 182 13.65 1.00 -16.32
N ALA A 183 13.20 0.18 -15.38
CA ALA A 183 12.03 -0.70 -15.50
C ALA A 183 10.96 -0.34 -14.46
N THR A 184 9.78 -0.97 -14.58
CA THR A 184 8.68 -0.75 -13.64
C THR A 184 7.91 -2.03 -13.38
N THR A 185 7.37 -2.16 -12.17
CA THR A 185 6.41 -3.18 -11.78
C THR A 185 5.26 -2.55 -11.01
N THR A 186 4.22 -3.32 -10.68
CA THR A 186 3.06 -2.80 -9.92
C THR A 186 2.68 -3.74 -8.81
N ALA A 187 2.19 -3.18 -7.70
CA ALA A 187 1.52 -3.91 -6.64
C ALA A 187 0.39 -3.07 -6.03
N ASP A 188 -0.36 -3.65 -5.11
CA ASP A 188 -1.55 -3.04 -4.53
C ASP A 188 -1.34 -2.68 -3.05
N ILE A 189 -1.92 -1.54 -2.65
CA ILE A 189 -2.14 -1.17 -1.25
C ILE A 189 -3.61 -1.41 -0.96
N THR A 190 -3.93 -2.30 -0.03
CA THR A 190 -5.30 -2.58 0.40
C THR A 190 -5.53 -2.03 1.80
N ILE A 191 -6.43 -1.05 1.92
CA ILE A 191 -6.81 -0.46 3.20
C ILE A 191 -8.17 -1.00 3.63
N THR A 192 -8.19 -1.66 4.77
CA THR A 192 -9.43 -2.09 5.43
C THR A 192 -9.92 -1.01 6.38
N VAL A 193 -11.12 -0.52 6.14
CA VAL A 193 -11.81 0.42 7.03
C VAL A 193 -12.81 -0.36 7.86
N ILE A 194 -12.70 -0.25 9.18
CA ILE A 194 -13.59 -0.88 10.16
C ILE A 194 -14.61 0.14 10.59
N GLY A 195 -15.90 -0.19 10.50
CA GLY A 195 -16.98 0.65 10.99
C GLY A 195 -16.84 0.90 12.48
N GLY A 196 -16.95 2.15 12.86
CA GLY A 196 -17.08 2.57 14.26
C GLY A 196 -18.50 2.38 14.78
N ALA A 197 -18.68 2.44 16.09
CA ALA A 197 -20.01 2.61 16.64
C ALA A 197 -20.58 3.89 16.02
N ALA A 198 -21.62 3.73 15.21
CA ALA A 198 -22.33 4.86 14.65
C ALA A 198 -22.57 5.85 15.77
N SER A 199 -22.32 7.12 15.53
CA SER A 199 -22.77 8.14 16.47
C SER A 199 -24.27 8.01 16.56
N ASN A 200 -24.77 7.35 17.62
CA ASN A 200 -26.18 7.14 17.82
C ASN A 200 -26.87 8.52 17.85
N ASN A 201 -27.56 8.84 16.81
CA ASN A 201 -28.43 10.00 16.78
C ASN A 201 -29.64 9.72 17.65
N SER A 202 -30.10 10.71 18.36
CA SER A 202 -31.31 10.53 19.14
C SER A 202 -32.52 10.40 18.19
N PRO A 203 -33.42 9.44 18.42
CA PRO A 203 -34.64 9.34 17.64
C PRO A 203 -35.46 10.65 17.71
N SER A 204 -36.10 10.98 16.63
CA SER A 204 -36.97 12.12 16.51
C SER A 204 -38.41 11.66 16.59
N ALA A 205 -39.06 12.00 17.71
CA ALA A 205 -40.47 11.71 17.90
C ALA A 205 -41.32 12.90 17.52
N VAL A 206 -42.40 12.66 16.81
CA VAL A 206 -43.42 13.62 16.43
C VAL A 206 -44.64 13.41 17.33
N ASN A 207 -45.28 14.51 17.69
CA ASN A 207 -46.48 14.41 18.57
C ASN A 207 -47.70 13.90 17.81
N ASP A 208 -48.26 12.79 18.27
CA ASP A 208 -49.51 12.26 17.79
C ASP A 208 -50.68 12.88 18.50
N THR A 209 -51.81 12.95 17.82
CA THR A 209 -53.06 13.40 18.38
C THR A 209 -54.19 12.51 17.92
N ASP A 210 -55.01 12.14 18.86
CA ASP A 210 -56.22 11.36 18.59
C ASP A 210 -57.44 11.88 19.36
N ALA A 211 -58.61 11.49 18.94
CA ALA A 211 -59.85 11.84 19.62
C ALA A 211 -60.78 10.63 19.70
N VAL A 212 -61.36 10.42 20.84
CA VAL A 212 -62.35 9.36 21.07
C VAL A 212 -63.62 9.96 21.78
N ASN A 213 -64.74 9.51 21.38
CA ASN A 213 -66.00 9.92 22.06
C ASN A 213 -66.17 9.24 23.43
N GLU A 214 -66.93 9.86 24.33
CA GLU A 214 -67.31 9.24 25.60
C GLU A 214 -67.90 7.85 25.36
N ASP A 215 -67.55 6.88 26.20
CA ASP A 215 -67.96 5.48 26.13
C ASP A 215 -67.44 4.69 24.87
N ALA A 216 -66.64 5.28 24.05
CA ALA A 216 -66.01 4.62 22.88
C ALA A 216 -64.54 4.17 23.14
N THR A 217 -64.03 3.25 22.33
CA THR A 217 -62.68 2.78 22.36
C THR A 217 -62.00 3.10 21.04
N ILE A 218 -60.80 3.66 21.08
CA ILE A 218 -59.95 3.80 19.92
C ILE A 218 -58.89 2.69 19.95
N THR A 219 -58.64 2.03 18.83
CA THR A 219 -57.60 1.04 18.65
C THR A 219 -56.86 1.36 17.37
N LYS A 220 -55.55 1.55 17.46
CA LYS A 220 -54.65 1.74 16.31
C LYS A 220 -53.88 0.45 16.09
N THR A 221 -53.86 -0.03 14.86
CA THR A 221 -53.15 -1.26 14.48
C THR A 221 -52.54 -1.08 13.09
N GLY A 222 -51.22 -1.28 13.01
CA GLY A 222 -50.47 -1.30 11.73
C GLY A 222 -49.78 -0.01 11.39
N ALA A 223 -48.83 -0.12 10.52
CA ALA A 223 -47.75 0.82 10.19
C ALA A 223 -48.21 2.17 9.57
N GLN A 224 -49.45 2.48 9.51
CA GLN A 224 -49.93 3.78 8.96
C GLN A 224 -50.76 4.62 9.97
N ASP A 225 -51.08 4.07 11.13
CA ASP A 225 -51.94 4.72 12.12
C ASP A 225 -51.42 4.54 13.55
N ASP A 226 -50.26 4.00 13.78
CA ASP A 226 -49.65 3.87 15.11
C ASP A 226 -48.75 5.08 15.45
N VAL A 227 -48.40 5.19 16.71
CA VAL A 227 -47.62 6.32 17.24
C VAL A 227 -46.18 6.39 16.72
N LEU A 228 -45.70 5.41 15.93
CA LEU A 228 -44.36 5.37 15.38
C LEU A 228 -44.30 5.71 13.88
N ASN A 229 -45.46 6.01 13.26
CA ASN A 229 -45.56 6.15 11.80
C ASN A 229 -44.81 7.36 11.23
N ASP A 230 -44.71 8.45 11.98
CA ASP A 230 -44.00 9.68 11.62
C ASP A 230 -42.78 9.97 12.49
N ASP A 231 -42.46 9.04 13.39
CA ASP A 231 -41.19 9.02 14.11
C ASP A 231 -40.07 8.53 13.21
N SER A 232 -38.85 8.96 13.47
CA SER A 232 -37.70 8.60 12.66
C SER A 232 -36.41 8.51 13.49
N ASP A 233 -35.57 7.60 13.10
CA ASP A 233 -34.17 7.53 13.52
C ASP A 233 -33.29 7.46 12.29
N SER A 234 -32.22 8.26 12.24
CA SER A 234 -31.32 8.29 11.10
C SER A 234 -30.37 7.09 11.07
N ASP A 235 -30.30 6.31 12.17
CA ASP A 235 -29.35 5.22 12.36
C ASP A 235 -30.00 3.83 12.30
N GLY A 236 -31.32 3.73 12.21
CA GLY A 236 -32.09 2.49 12.29
C GLY A 236 -33.08 2.22 11.19
#